data_f853ac9555b82472a406ea8e09f5093c
#
_entry.id   f853ac9555b82472a406ea8e09f5093c
#
_cell.length_a   1.000
_cell.length_b   1.000
_cell.length_c   1.000
_cell.angle_alpha   90.00
_cell.angle_beta   90.00
_cell.angle_gamma   90.00
#
_symmetry.space_group_name_H-M   'P 1'
#
loop_
_entity.id
_entity.type
_entity.pdbx_description
1 polymer ?
#
loop_
_entity_poly.entity_id
_entity_poly.type
_entity_poly.pdbx_seq_one_letter_code
_entity_poly.pdbx_strand_id
1 'polypeptide(L)'
;MPAALYFMHDPFAPKPNRPSRFGSAVVISCNGQILLEHRKDNFRWGIVSGDIHDSESFQDCAIRRTIEETGIHLKNDQIHRLELFDDPTRIVSFLDGNIYRVVHLAFYAELDEMPETEVSKHSIELKWVDPMELEDYEIVVTHQEILEEYFAQKNIHHTMKRSIHE
;
A
#
# COMPACT_ATOMS: atom_id res chain seq x y z
N MET A 1 9.74 -5.94 -18.13
CA MET A 1 10.02 -6.75 -16.94
C MET A 1 9.82 -5.91 -15.68
N PRO A 2 9.08 -6.40 -14.70
CA PRO A 2 8.86 -5.61 -13.48
C PRO A 2 10.16 -5.45 -12.69
N ALA A 3 10.35 -4.26 -12.10
CA ALA A 3 11.53 -3.94 -11.30
C ALA A 3 11.44 -4.54 -9.89
N ALA A 4 10.24 -4.86 -9.43
CA ALA A 4 10.00 -5.44 -8.10
C ALA A 4 8.92 -6.51 -8.16
N LEU A 5 9.15 -7.62 -7.48
CA LEU A 5 8.18 -8.71 -7.32
C LEU A 5 7.86 -8.85 -5.83
N TYR A 6 6.57 -8.89 -5.52
CA TYR A 6 6.08 -9.00 -4.14
C TYR A 6 5.48 -10.38 -3.91
N PHE A 7 5.74 -10.91 -2.73
CA PHE A 7 5.29 -12.24 -2.32
C PHE A 7 4.66 -12.16 -0.94
N MET A 8 3.67 -13.01 -0.68
CA MET A 8 3.09 -13.20 0.63
C MET A 8 2.47 -14.59 0.71
N HIS A 9 2.79 -15.34 1.77
CA HIS A 9 2.35 -16.72 1.95
C HIS A 9 2.67 -17.62 0.73
N ASP A 10 3.77 -17.34 0.07
CA ASP A 10 4.20 -18.07 -1.13
C ASP A 10 5.39 -18.96 -0.75
N PRO A 11 5.24 -20.30 -0.82
CA PRO A 11 6.34 -21.21 -0.46
C PRO A 11 7.52 -21.14 -1.43
N PHE A 12 7.33 -20.55 -2.60
CA PHE A 12 8.39 -20.39 -3.61
C PHE A 12 9.03 -19.00 -3.58
N ALA A 13 8.65 -18.16 -2.61
CA ALA A 13 9.27 -16.85 -2.49
C ALA A 13 10.76 -16.98 -2.19
N PRO A 14 11.59 -16.07 -2.76
CA PRO A 14 13.00 -16.07 -2.42
C PRO A 14 13.20 -15.67 -0.96
N LYS A 15 14.29 -16.11 -0.36
CA LYS A 15 14.61 -15.76 1.02
C LYS A 15 15.24 -14.37 1.10
N PRO A 16 14.87 -13.56 2.09
CA PRO A 16 15.52 -12.28 2.30
C PRO A 16 17.02 -12.41 2.46
N ASN A 17 17.76 -11.52 1.80
CA ASN A 17 19.22 -11.43 1.88
C ASN A 17 19.70 -10.06 2.36
N ARG A 18 18.79 -9.22 2.82
CA ARG A 18 19.06 -7.89 3.39
C ARG A 18 18.23 -7.71 4.66
N PRO A 19 18.60 -6.75 5.52
CA PRO A 19 17.79 -6.42 6.70
C PRO A 19 16.36 -6.04 6.30
N SER A 20 15.39 -6.32 7.17
CA SER A 20 14.00 -5.97 6.94
C SER A 20 13.82 -4.48 6.70
N ARG A 21 12.90 -4.13 5.80
CA ARG A 21 12.51 -2.74 5.54
C ARG A 21 11.25 -2.43 6.34
N PHE A 22 11.26 -1.26 6.96
CA PHE A 22 10.15 -0.78 7.77
C PHE A 22 9.57 0.48 7.14
N GLY A 23 8.27 0.57 7.10
CA GLY A 23 7.60 1.73 6.55
C GLY A 23 6.15 1.83 6.93
N SER A 24 5.47 2.75 6.27
CA SER A 24 4.05 3.01 6.49
C SER A 24 3.27 2.75 5.21
N ALA A 25 1.99 2.42 5.38
CA ALA A 25 1.05 2.32 4.28
C ALA A 25 -0.22 3.10 4.66
N VAL A 26 -0.92 3.66 3.68
CA VAL A 26 -2.10 4.49 3.95
C VAL A 26 -3.24 4.11 3.01
N VAL A 27 -4.37 3.75 3.59
CA VAL A 27 -5.63 3.63 2.85
C VAL A 27 -6.32 4.99 2.87
N ILE A 28 -6.53 5.57 1.70
CA ILE A 28 -7.17 6.88 1.58
C ILE A 28 -8.53 6.70 0.92
N SER A 29 -9.58 7.14 1.60
CA SER A 29 -10.92 7.08 1.05
C SER A 29 -11.57 8.46 0.98
N CYS A 30 -12.46 8.63 0.02
CA CYS A 30 -13.28 9.83 -0.14
C CYS A 30 -14.56 9.44 -0.86
N ASN A 31 -15.70 9.87 -0.32
CA ASN A 31 -17.02 9.57 -0.91
C ASN A 31 -17.23 8.07 -1.19
N GLY A 32 -16.71 7.21 -0.31
CA GLY A 32 -16.84 5.76 -0.44
C GLY A 32 -15.91 5.13 -1.47
N GLN A 33 -15.02 5.89 -2.07
CA GLN A 33 -14.02 5.38 -3.03
C GLN A 33 -12.65 5.31 -2.39
N ILE A 34 -11.84 4.37 -2.84
CA ILE A 34 -10.46 4.14 -2.37
C ILE A 34 -9.49 4.65 -3.43
N LEU A 35 -8.45 5.37 -2.99
CA LEU A 35 -7.40 5.82 -3.89
C LEU A 35 -6.41 4.69 -4.14
N LEU A 36 -6.25 4.34 -5.42
CA LEU A 36 -5.25 3.38 -5.86
C LEU A 36 -4.25 4.06 -6.78
N GLU A 37 -2.99 3.61 -6.73
CA GLU A 37 -1.97 4.02 -7.68
C GLU A 37 -1.56 2.84 -8.55
N HIS A 38 -1.45 3.08 -9.85
CA HIS A 38 -0.93 2.13 -10.82
C HIS A 38 0.59 2.25 -10.83
N ARG A 39 1.27 1.25 -10.31
CA ARG A 39 2.71 1.30 -10.01
C ARG A 39 3.56 0.98 -11.23
N LYS A 40 4.66 1.70 -11.39
CA LYS A 40 5.63 1.42 -12.46
C LYS A 40 6.54 0.25 -12.16
N ASP A 41 6.77 -0.05 -10.86
CA ASP A 41 7.74 -1.06 -10.46
C ASP A 41 7.28 -2.50 -10.76
N ASN A 42 5.96 -2.75 -10.76
CA ASN A 42 5.41 -4.09 -11.01
C ASN A 42 4.16 -4.07 -11.88
N PHE A 43 3.73 -2.91 -12.35
CA PHE A 43 2.53 -2.72 -13.19
C PHE A 43 1.23 -3.17 -12.51
N ARG A 44 1.24 -3.27 -11.17
CA ARG A 44 0.07 -3.57 -10.38
C ARG A 44 -0.45 -2.32 -9.70
N TRP A 45 -1.62 -2.44 -9.11
CA TRP A 45 -2.24 -1.37 -8.35
C TRP A 45 -1.95 -1.55 -6.87
N GLY A 46 -1.81 -0.44 -6.16
CA GLY A 46 -1.56 -0.46 -4.73
C GLY A 46 -2.04 0.79 -4.03
N ILE A 47 -1.81 0.81 -2.74
CA ILE A 47 -2.05 1.99 -1.88
C ILE A 47 -0.74 2.71 -1.63
N VAL A 48 -0.82 3.92 -1.08
CA VAL A 48 0.37 4.66 -0.67
C VAL A 48 1.18 3.84 0.32
N SER A 49 2.47 3.70 0.09
CA SER A 49 3.39 3.03 1.01
C SER A 49 4.82 3.49 0.77
N GLY A 50 5.68 3.29 1.76
CA GLY A 50 7.10 3.58 1.60
C GLY A 50 7.87 3.46 2.90
N ASP A 51 9.19 3.49 2.76
CA ASP A 51 10.11 3.28 3.86
C ASP A 51 10.15 4.48 4.81
N ILE A 52 10.28 4.18 6.10
CA ILE A 52 10.47 5.19 7.13
C ILE A 52 11.92 5.70 7.08
N HIS A 53 12.11 6.99 7.33
CA HIS A 53 13.43 7.59 7.53
C HIS A 53 13.81 7.50 9.01
N ASP A 54 15.11 7.50 9.33
CA ASP A 54 15.62 7.27 10.69
C ASP A 54 15.05 8.24 11.72
N SER A 55 14.75 9.48 11.35
CA SER A 55 14.26 10.49 12.29
C SER A 55 12.75 10.70 12.26
N GLU A 56 12.02 9.83 11.56
CA GLU A 56 10.57 9.94 11.43
C GLU A 56 9.84 8.98 12.37
N SER A 57 8.65 9.40 12.82
CA SER A 57 7.64 8.44 13.31
C SER A 57 6.97 7.76 12.12
N PHE A 58 6.30 6.63 12.36
CA PHE A 58 5.51 5.99 11.31
C PHE A 58 4.40 6.89 10.79
N GLN A 59 3.80 7.70 11.64
CA GLN A 59 2.77 8.65 11.22
C GLN A 59 3.35 9.75 10.32
N ASP A 60 4.51 10.30 10.66
CA ASP A 60 5.18 11.29 9.82
C ASP A 60 5.58 10.69 8.48
N CYS A 61 6.05 9.44 8.47
CA CYS A 61 6.34 8.70 7.24
C CYS A 61 5.09 8.56 6.38
N ALA A 62 3.96 8.20 6.98
CA ALA A 62 2.69 8.05 6.26
C ALA A 62 2.27 9.37 5.60
N ILE A 63 2.37 10.48 6.33
CA ILE A 63 2.03 11.82 5.81
C ILE A 63 2.98 12.20 4.67
N ARG A 64 4.28 12.03 4.87
CA ARG A 64 5.29 12.36 3.84
C ARG A 64 5.08 11.52 2.58
N ARG A 65 4.90 10.21 2.72
CA ARG A 65 4.71 9.34 1.56
C ARG A 65 3.42 9.66 0.80
N THR A 66 2.38 10.05 1.53
CA THR A 66 1.14 10.46 0.88
C THR A 66 1.34 11.72 0.02
N ILE A 67 2.09 12.70 0.51
CA ILE A 67 2.44 13.89 -0.29
C ILE A 67 3.25 13.49 -1.52
N GLU A 68 4.29 12.69 -1.33
CA GLU A 68 5.20 12.29 -2.42
C GLU A 68 4.48 11.50 -3.51
N GLU A 69 3.57 10.61 -3.14
CA GLU A 69 2.92 9.72 -4.10
C GLU A 69 1.65 10.31 -4.71
N THR A 70 0.96 11.20 -4.01
CA THR A 70 -0.38 11.65 -4.43
C THR A 70 -0.56 13.18 -4.45
N GLY A 71 0.33 13.92 -3.82
CA GLY A 71 0.16 15.36 -3.62
C GLY A 71 -0.83 15.73 -2.51
N ILE A 72 -1.42 14.76 -1.84
CA ILE A 72 -2.39 15.03 -0.78
C ILE A 72 -1.67 15.34 0.54
N HIS A 73 -1.99 16.48 1.14
CA HIS A 73 -1.44 16.92 2.42
C HIS A 73 -2.38 16.55 3.55
N LEU A 74 -2.13 15.39 4.18
CA LEU A 74 -2.91 14.96 5.34
C LEU A 74 -2.46 15.71 6.59
N LYS A 75 -3.43 16.11 7.41
CA LYS A 75 -3.17 16.66 8.74
C LYS A 75 -3.09 15.52 9.76
N ASN A 76 -2.44 15.77 10.89
CA ASN A 76 -2.30 14.76 11.94
C ASN A 76 -3.64 14.21 12.44
N ASP A 77 -4.68 15.03 12.47
CA ASP A 77 -6.02 14.63 12.94
C ASP A 77 -6.84 13.91 11.87
N GLN A 78 -6.36 13.84 10.64
CA GLN A 78 -7.04 13.14 9.54
C GLN A 78 -6.54 11.70 9.37
N ILE A 79 -5.41 11.35 9.98
CA ILE A 79 -4.80 10.04 9.80
C ILE A 79 -4.97 9.20 11.06
N HIS A 80 -5.37 7.95 10.88
CA HIS A 80 -5.69 7.04 11.96
C HIS A 80 -4.95 5.73 11.78
N ARG A 81 -4.47 5.18 12.90
CA ARG A 81 -3.77 3.90 12.89
C ARG A 81 -4.73 2.77 12.59
N LEU A 82 -4.34 1.89 11.67
CA LEU A 82 -5.11 0.71 11.30
C LEU A 82 -4.57 -0.55 11.99
N GLU A 83 -3.40 -1.00 11.60
CA GLU A 83 -2.81 -2.25 12.08
C GLU A 83 -1.34 -2.35 11.67
N LEU A 84 -0.58 -3.15 12.42
CA LEU A 84 0.79 -3.53 12.05
C LEU A 84 0.75 -4.79 11.19
N PHE A 85 1.41 -4.75 10.04
CA PHE A 85 1.54 -5.89 9.11
C PHE A 85 2.99 -6.33 9.08
N ASP A 86 3.30 -7.37 9.84
CA ASP A 86 4.67 -7.83 10.09
C ASP A 86 4.88 -9.31 9.76
N ASP A 87 3.98 -9.94 9.01
CA ASP A 87 4.11 -11.34 8.66
C ASP A 87 5.46 -11.59 7.98
N PRO A 88 6.24 -12.59 8.42
CA PRO A 88 7.56 -12.88 7.84
C PRO A 88 7.53 -13.25 6.35
N THR A 89 6.36 -13.63 5.83
CA THR A 89 6.21 -13.99 4.41
C THR A 89 6.00 -12.79 3.50
N ARG A 90 5.96 -11.58 4.03
CA ARG A 90 5.86 -10.33 3.25
C ARG A 90 7.24 -10.01 2.67
N ILE A 91 7.43 -10.34 1.40
CA ILE A 91 8.75 -10.30 0.73
C ILE A 91 8.66 -9.42 -0.51
N VAL A 92 9.71 -8.62 -0.76
CA VAL A 92 9.93 -7.95 -2.04
C VAL A 92 11.29 -8.33 -2.59
N SER A 93 11.33 -8.69 -3.88
CA SER A 93 12.54 -9.03 -4.61
C SER A 93 12.75 -8.02 -5.73
N PHE A 94 13.91 -7.38 -5.76
CA PHE A 94 14.27 -6.40 -6.79
C PHE A 94 15.19 -7.01 -7.84
N LEU A 95 15.21 -6.38 -9.04
CA LEU A 95 16.05 -6.82 -10.15
C LEU A 95 17.55 -6.80 -9.85
N ASP A 96 17.98 -5.96 -8.91
CA ASP A 96 19.38 -5.89 -8.48
C ASP A 96 19.83 -7.07 -7.60
N GLY A 97 18.92 -7.99 -7.31
CA GLY A 97 19.17 -9.16 -6.47
C GLY A 97 18.94 -8.94 -4.98
N ASN A 98 18.58 -7.73 -4.56
CA ASN A 98 18.25 -7.45 -3.16
C ASN A 98 16.85 -7.96 -2.83
N ILE A 99 16.74 -8.69 -1.73
CA ILE A 99 15.49 -9.30 -1.27
C ILE A 99 15.27 -8.90 0.18
N TYR A 100 14.08 -8.36 0.47
CA TYR A 100 13.75 -7.82 1.78
C TYR A 100 12.45 -8.40 2.32
N ARG A 101 12.39 -8.60 3.63
CA ARG A 101 11.12 -8.67 4.34
C ARG A 101 10.61 -7.24 4.52
N VAL A 102 9.31 -7.03 4.31
CA VAL A 102 8.69 -5.70 4.40
C VAL A 102 7.69 -5.66 5.55
N VAL A 103 7.89 -4.74 6.48
CA VAL A 103 7.01 -4.52 7.62
C VAL A 103 6.36 -3.14 7.48
N HIS A 104 5.03 -3.10 7.49
CA HIS A 104 4.28 -1.85 7.38
C HIS A 104 3.40 -1.61 8.59
N LEU A 105 3.48 -0.43 9.19
CA LEU A 105 2.43 0.08 10.03
C LEU A 105 1.44 0.80 9.11
N ALA A 106 0.22 0.30 9.05
CA ALA A 106 -0.80 0.85 8.18
C ALA A 106 -1.68 1.86 8.90
N PHE A 107 -2.11 2.86 8.14
CA PHE A 107 -3.00 3.92 8.55
C PHE A 107 -4.15 4.05 7.57
N TYR A 108 -5.18 4.77 7.94
CA TYR A 108 -6.23 5.18 7.01
C TYR A 108 -6.59 6.64 7.21
N ALA A 109 -7.10 7.26 6.15
CA ALA A 109 -7.61 8.62 6.16
C ALA A 109 -8.91 8.64 5.35
N GLU A 110 -9.95 9.21 5.95
CA GLU A 110 -11.26 9.34 5.31
C GLU A 110 -11.52 10.82 5.07
N LEU A 111 -11.52 11.24 3.80
CA LEU A 111 -11.60 12.63 3.43
C LEU A 111 -13.04 13.04 3.14
N ASP A 112 -13.44 14.23 3.60
CA ASP A 112 -14.79 14.77 3.39
C ASP A 112 -14.94 15.39 1.99
N GLU A 113 -13.84 15.93 1.45
CA GLU A 113 -13.82 16.58 0.15
C GLU A 113 -12.81 15.92 -0.76
N MET A 114 -13.17 15.75 -2.02
CA MET A 114 -12.29 15.18 -3.04
C MET A 114 -11.06 16.08 -3.21
N PRO A 115 -9.86 15.59 -2.88
CA PRO A 115 -8.64 16.41 -2.99
C PRO A 115 -8.16 16.46 -4.43
N GLU A 116 -7.37 17.49 -4.73
CA GLU A 116 -6.56 17.47 -5.93
C GLU A 116 -5.41 16.49 -5.73
N THR A 117 -5.07 15.76 -6.79
CA THR A 117 -3.99 14.77 -6.75
C THR A 117 -2.99 15.04 -7.87
N GLU A 118 -1.76 14.60 -7.64
CA GLU A 118 -0.69 14.70 -8.61
C GLU A 118 0.04 13.37 -8.68
N VAL A 119 0.15 12.81 -9.89
CA VAL A 119 0.81 11.52 -10.10
C VAL A 119 2.31 11.68 -9.90
N SER A 120 2.91 10.83 -9.06
CA SER A 120 4.35 10.82 -8.85
C SER A 120 5.08 10.18 -10.04
N LYS A 121 6.41 10.34 -10.06
CA LYS A 121 7.26 9.69 -11.08
C LYS A 121 7.27 8.15 -10.93
N HIS A 122 6.81 7.61 -9.82
CA HIS A 122 6.78 6.16 -9.55
C HIS A 122 5.48 5.49 -9.97
N SER A 123 4.49 6.28 -10.39
CA SER A 123 3.16 5.78 -10.73
C SER A 123 2.77 6.16 -12.15
N ILE A 124 1.98 5.30 -12.78
CA ILE A 124 1.42 5.55 -14.12
C ILE A 124 0.21 6.46 -14.00
N GLU A 125 -0.67 6.17 -13.04
CA GLU A 125 -1.86 6.98 -12.75
C GLU A 125 -2.34 6.77 -11.32
N LEU A 126 -3.17 7.68 -10.85
CA LEU A 126 -3.94 7.56 -9.62
C LEU A 126 -5.42 7.44 -9.98
N LYS A 127 -6.16 6.63 -9.24
CA LYS A 127 -7.57 6.41 -9.54
C LYS A 127 -8.36 6.18 -8.26
N TRP A 128 -9.52 6.84 -8.17
CA TRP A 128 -10.50 6.58 -7.12
C TRP A 128 -11.39 5.43 -7.57
N VAL A 129 -11.47 4.39 -6.77
CA VAL A 129 -12.13 3.14 -7.14
C VAL A 129 -13.16 2.76 -6.09
N ASP A 130 -14.36 2.41 -6.55
CA ASP A 130 -15.39 1.85 -5.68
C ASP A 130 -14.91 0.48 -5.18
N PRO A 131 -14.99 0.18 -3.88
CA PRO A 131 -14.63 -1.15 -3.36
C PRO A 131 -15.34 -2.30 -4.07
N MET A 132 -16.53 -2.10 -4.59
CA MET A 132 -17.29 -3.13 -5.33
C MET A 132 -16.76 -3.34 -6.76
N GLU A 133 -15.79 -2.54 -7.21
CA GLU A 133 -15.14 -2.69 -8.52
C GLU A 133 -13.69 -3.16 -8.40
N LEU A 134 -13.22 -3.49 -7.22
CA LEU A 134 -11.83 -3.88 -7.00
C LEU A 134 -11.43 -5.18 -7.69
N GLU A 135 -12.40 -6.02 -8.07
CA GLU A 135 -12.13 -7.25 -8.84
C GLU A 135 -11.50 -6.97 -10.20
N ASP A 136 -11.65 -5.75 -10.73
CA ASP A 136 -11.08 -5.35 -12.02
C ASP A 136 -9.61 -4.91 -11.92
N TYR A 137 -9.04 -4.90 -10.72
CA TYR A 137 -7.69 -4.39 -10.46
C TYR A 137 -6.81 -5.47 -9.85
N GLU A 138 -5.61 -5.64 -10.42
CA GLU A 138 -4.60 -6.52 -9.82
C GLU A 138 -3.88 -5.75 -8.71
N ILE A 139 -4.23 -6.04 -7.48
CA ILE A 139 -3.66 -5.38 -6.30
C ILE A 139 -2.37 -6.07 -5.88
N VAL A 140 -1.34 -5.29 -5.54
CA VAL A 140 -0.09 -5.80 -4.95
C VAL A 140 -0.43 -6.72 -3.77
N VAL A 141 0.13 -7.92 -3.75
CA VAL A 141 -0.25 -8.95 -2.77
C VAL A 141 -0.05 -8.48 -1.32
N THR A 142 1.01 -7.71 -1.05
CA THR A 142 1.27 -7.18 0.30
C THR A 142 0.33 -6.05 0.71
N HIS A 143 -0.42 -5.48 -0.24
CA HIS A 143 -1.42 -4.45 0.06
C HIS A 143 -2.82 -5.03 0.23
N GLN A 144 -3.06 -6.25 -0.27
CA GLN A 144 -4.38 -6.88 -0.20
C GLN A 144 -4.85 -7.04 1.25
N GLU A 145 -4.00 -7.56 2.13
CA GLU A 145 -4.38 -7.76 3.53
C GLU A 145 -4.64 -6.45 4.27
N ILE A 146 -3.95 -5.38 3.88
CA ILE A 146 -4.16 -4.06 4.47
C ILE A 146 -5.56 -3.54 4.11
N LEU A 147 -5.93 -3.64 2.84
CA LEU A 147 -7.25 -3.24 2.38
C LEU A 147 -8.35 -4.10 3.02
N GLU A 148 -8.14 -5.41 3.13
CA GLU A 148 -9.10 -6.30 3.77
C GLU A 148 -9.35 -5.92 5.22
N GLU A 149 -8.28 -5.62 5.96
CA GLU A 149 -8.41 -5.22 7.37
C GLU A 149 -9.17 -3.89 7.48
N TYR A 150 -8.88 -2.94 6.60
CA TYR A 150 -9.62 -1.68 6.56
C TYR A 150 -11.10 -1.92 6.30
N PHE A 151 -11.43 -2.73 5.29
CA PHE A 151 -12.83 -3.05 4.95
C PHE A 151 -13.53 -3.77 6.09
N ALA A 152 -12.85 -4.70 6.76
CA ALA A 152 -13.41 -5.43 7.89
C ALA A 152 -13.71 -4.50 9.07
N GLN A 153 -12.77 -3.63 9.43
CA GLN A 153 -12.96 -2.70 10.54
C GLN A 153 -14.05 -1.67 10.26
N LYS A 154 -14.21 -1.26 9.01
CA LYS A 154 -15.21 -0.26 8.60
C LYS A 154 -16.51 -0.89 8.13
N ASN A 155 -16.59 -2.21 8.11
CA ASN A 155 -17.76 -2.94 7.64
C ASN A 155 -18.15 -2.57 6.21
N ILE A 156 -17.16 -2.52 5.32
CA ILE A 156 -17.32 -2.16 3.91
C ILE A 156 -17.31 -3.43 3.05
N HIS A 157 -18.33 -3.57 2.20
CA HIS A 157 -18.39 -4.65 1.21
C HIS A 157 -17.46 -4.34 0.03
N HIS A 158 -16.82 -5.37 -0.51
CA HIS A 158 -15.89 -5.23 -1.63
C HIS A 158 -15.86 -6.49 -2.49
N THR A 159 -15.27 -6.36 -3.68
CA THR A 159 -15.08 -7.48 -4.63
C THR A 159 -13.61 -7.81 -4.85
N MET A 160 -12.71 -7.30 -4.02
CA MET A 160 -11.28 -7.52 -4.20
C MET A 160 -10.94 -9.01 -4.23
N LYS A 161 -10.19 -9.41 -5.27
CA LYS A 161 -9.69 -10.78 -5.39
C LYS A 161 -8.37 -10.92 -4.68
N ARG A 162 -8.23 -11.98 -3.90
CA ARG A 162 -6.94 -12.34 -3.31
C ARG A 162 -6.10 -13.10 -4.29
N SER A 163 -4.79 -12.90 -4.22
CA SER A 163 -3.84 -13.74 -4.94
C SER A 163 -3.91 -15.17 -4.39
N ILE A 164 -3.89 -16.15 -5.31
CA ILE A 164 -3.94 -17.57 -4.93
C ILE A 164 -2.50 -18.07 -4.91
N HIS A 165 -1.90 -18.06 -3.73
CA HIS A 165 -0.61 -18.69 -3.47
C HIS A 165 -0.80 -19.56 -2.24
N GLU A 166 -0.82 -20.82 -2.47
CA GLU A 166 -0.90 -21.80 -1.39
C GLU A 166 0.43 -22.49 -1.18
#